data_819893a9cab764783046fa08ec8fb978
#
_entry.id   819893a9cab764783046fa08ec8fb978
#
_cell.length_a   1.000
_cell.length_b   1.000
_cell.length_c   1.000
_cell.angle_alpha   90.00
_cell.angle_beta   90.00
_cell.angle_gamma   90.00
#
_symmetry.space_group_name_H-M   'P 1'
#
loop_
_entity.id
_entity.type
_entity.pdbx_description
1 polymer ?
#
loop_
_entity_poly.entity_id
_entity_poly.type
_entity_poly.pdbx_seq_one_letter_code
_entity_poly.pdbx_strand_id
1 'polypeptide(L)'
;MLILPNAELFFQSDFMTAGESEKLYQHLVDFLPWQQQQIKIFGKVMNCPRLEAFFATDGKSYGYSGNQLITNAFTPELFAIKERVEKIANTEFNAVLVNYYRDGNDSNGWHADNEKELGKNPIIASFSLGATRRFDLKHTTLGIKQQVQLSAGSLLIMAGETQHFWKHQLAKSTKVVNGRINLTFRTIQ
;
A
#
# COMPACT_ATOMS: atom_id res chain seq x y z
N MET A 1 -2.43 16.71 9.17
CA MET A 1 -0.98 16.45 8.95
C MET A 1 -0.39 15.91 10.23
N LEU A 2 0.35 14.79 10.19
CA LEU A 2 1.09 14.26 11.35
C LEU A 2 2.48 14.90 11.33
N ILE A 3 2.83 15.62 12.39
CA ILE A 3 4.13 16.30 12.50
C ILE A 3 5.12 15.33 13.15
N LEU A 4 6.00 14.74 12.34
CA LEU A 4 7.05 13.82 12.76
C LEU A 4 8.39 14.25 12.15
N PRO A 5 9.53 14.04 12.83
CA PRO A 5 10.84 14.40 12.27
C PRO A 5 11.10 13.59 10.99
N ASN A 6 11.64 14.26 9.96
CA ASN A 6 11.98 13.65 8.67
C ASN A 6 10.82 12.86 8.02
N ALA A 7 9.58 13.32 8.21
CA ALA A 7 8.42 12.71 7.59
C ALA A 7 7.39 13.76 7.16
N GLU A 8 6.83 13.56 6.00
CA GLU A 8 5.67 14.28 5.47
C GLU A 8 4.52 13.30 5.34
N LEU A 9 3.62 13.30 6.34
CA LEU A 9 2.48 12.39 6.39
C LEU A 9 1.18 13.18 6.36
N PHE A 10 0.35 12.86 5.38
CA PHE A 10 -1.03 13.32 5.31
C PHE A 10 -1.97 12.12 5.48
N PHE A 11 -2.93 12.23 6.39
CA PHE A 11 -3.92 11.19 6.64
C PHE A 11 -5.33 11.78 6.59
N GLN A 12 -6.20 11.15 5.78
CA GLN A 12 -7.61 11.47 5.66
C GLN A 12 -8.42 10.19 5.93
N SER A 13 -9.22 10.20 6.97
CA SER A 13 -9.99 9.02 7.42
C SER A 13 -11.23 8.73 6.58
N ASP A 14 -11.74 9.72 5.88
CA ASP A 14 -13.01 9.77 5.15
C ASP A 14 -12.83 10.18 3.68
N PHE A 15 -11.73 9.76 3.05
CA PHE A 15 -11.47 10.00 1.63
C PHE A 15 -12.56 9.37 0.74
N MET A 16 -13.14 8.25 1.19
CA MET A 16 -14.26 7.59 0.54
C MET A 16 -15.33 7.23 1.58
N THR A 17 -16.60 7.34 1.22
CA THR A 17 -17.70 6.96 2.11
C THR A 17 -17.73 5.45 2.38
N ALA A 18 -18.32 5.04 3.49
CA ALA A 18 -18.39 3.62 3.86
C ALA A 18 -19.10 2.78 2.79
N GLY A 19 -20.21 3.30 2.22
CA GLY A 19 -20.98 2.59 1.19
C GLY A 19 -20.22 2.43 -0.13
N GLU A 20 -19.49 3.45 -0.56
CA GLU A 20 -18.60 3.35 -1.75
C GLU A 20 -17.46 2.38 -1.49
N SER A 21 -16.84 2.47 -0.30
CA SER A 21 -15.72 1.61 0.10
C SER A 21 -16.10 0.13 0.10
N GLU A 22 -17.28 -0.20 0.64
CA GLU A 22 -17.76 -1.60 0.68
C GLU A 22 -17.99 -2.15 -0.72
N LYS A 23 -18.69 -1.38 -1.59
CA LYS A 23 -18.92 -1.79 -2.98
C LYS A 23 -17.61 -2.00 -3.74
N LEU A 24 -16.67 -1.07 -3.59
CA LEU A 24 -15.37 -1.17 -4.26
C LEU A 24 -14.56 -2.36 -3.70
N TYR A 25 -14.55 -2.55 -2.39
CA TYR A 25 -13.89 -3.69 -1.75
C TYR A 25 -14.38 -5.01 -2.35
N GLN A 26 -15.68 -5.22 -2.38
CA GLN A 26 -16.26 -6.47 -2.91
C GLN A 26 -15.93 -6.65 -4.39
N HIS A 27 -16.06 -5.59 -5.19
CA HIS A 27 -15.69 -5.63 -6.61
C HIS A 27 -14.21 -6.04 -6.81
N LEU A 28 -13.29 -5.44 -6.06
CA LEU A 28 -11.88 -5.77 -6.20
C LEU A 28 -11.57 -7.21 -5.73
N VAL A 29 -12.21 -7.69 -4.66
CA VAL A 29 -12.07 -9.09 -4.22
C VAL A 29 -12.46 -10.06 -5.33
N ASP A 30 -13.57 -9.81 -6.02
CA ASP A 30 -14.17 -10.73 -6.98
C ASP A 30 -13.47 -10.71 -8.35
N PHE A 31 -12.91 -9.56 -8.76
CA PHE A 31 -12.52 -9.37 -10.17
C PHE A 31 -11.02 -9.10 -10.39
N LEU A 32 -10.23 -8.79 -9.36
CA LEU A 32 -8.79 -8.60 -9.60
C LEU A 32 -8.05 -9.93 -9.80
N PRO A 33 -7.01 -9.96 -10.64
CA PRO A 33 -6.19 -11.14 -10.92
C PRO A 33 -5.19 -11.41 -9.79
N TRP A 34 -5.70 -11.81 -8.64
CA TRP A 34 -4.92 -12.04 -7.43
C TRP A 34 -3.87 -13.13 -7.61
N GLN A 35 -2.66 -12.85 -7.16
CA GLN A 35 -1.54 -13.79 -7.16
C GLN A 35 -0.91 -13.86 -5.78
N GLN A 36 -0.47 -15.06 -5.40
CA GLN A 36 0.33 -15.23 -4.19
C GLN A 36 1.80 -15.37 -4.58
N GLN A 37 2.57 -14.32 -4.31
CA GLN A 37 4.01 -14.30 -4.58
C GLN A 37 4.76 -15.19 -3.58
N GLN A 38 5.94 -15.63 -3.99
CA GLN A 38 6.87 -16.35 -3.13
C GLN A 38 8.08 -15.46 -2.83
N ILE A 39 8.55 -15.51 -1.60
CA ILE A 39 9.76 -14.82 -1.15
C ILE A 39 10.76 -15.82 -0.61
N LYS A 40 12.04 -15.54 -0.80
CA LYS A 40 13.13 -16.34 -0.25
C LYS A 40 13.67 -15.65 1.00
N ILE A 41 13.47 -16.25 2.18
CA ILE A 41 13.95 -15.75 3.46
C ILE A 41 14.91 -16.79 4.06
N PHE A 42 16.15 -16.39 4.35
CA PHE A 42 17.18 -17.29 4.88
C PHE A 42 17.31 -18.62 4.11
N GLY A 43 17.24 -18.53 2.78
CA GLY A 43 17.36 -19.71 1.89
C GLY A 43 16.07 -20.55 1.73
N LYS A 44 15.02 -20.29 2.51
CA LYS A 44 13.72 -20.98 2.42
C LYS A 44 12.75 -20.18 1.55
N VAL A 45 12.08 -20.86 0.63
CA VAL A 45 10.99 -20.30 -0.17
C VAL A 45 9.71 -20.35 0.65
N MET A 46 9.03 -19.22 0.79
CA MET A 46 7.78 -19.08 1.53
C MET A 46 6.78 -18.25 0.72
N ASN A 47 5.51 -18.57 0.83
CA ASN A 47 4.46 -17.74 0.26
C ASN A 47 4.38 -16.40 1.00
N CYS A 48 4.25 -15.31 0.26
CA CYS A 48 3.91 -14.01 0.85
C CYS A 48 2.59 -14.13 1.62
N PRO A 49 2.52 -13.65 2.87
CA PRO A 49 1.29 -13.70 3.65
C PRO A 49 0.34 -12.57 3.22
N ARG A 50 -0.08 -12.59 1.98
CA ARG A 50 -1.09 -11.77 1.30
C ARG A 50 -1.18 -12.16 -0.16
N LEU A 51 -2.25 -11.74 -0.83
CA LEU A 51 -2.35 -11.79 -2.29
C LEU A 51 -2.03 -10.42 -2.86
N GLU A 52 -1.58 -10.38 -4.11
CA GLU A 52 -1.14 -9.16 -4.77
C GLU A 52 -1.64 -9.12 -6.22
N ALA A 53 -1.92 -7.91 -6.72
CA ALA A 53 -2.13 -7.62 -8.12
C ALA A 53 -1.45 -6.28 -8.45
N PHE A 54 -0.79 -6.19 -9.59
CA PHE A 54 -0.06 -5.00 -10.00
C PHE A 54 -0.60 -4.45 -11.31
N PHE A 55 -0.78 -3.11 -11.35
CA PHE A 55 -1.28 -2.39 -12.50
C PHE A 55 -0.39 -1.20 -12.78
N ALA A 56 -0.09 -0.97 -14.07
CA ALA A 56 0.68 0.20 -14.50
C ALA A 56 0.20 0.70 -15.86
N THR A 57 0.39 2.01 -16.09
CA THR A 57 0.33 2.59 -17.44
C THR A 57 1.61 2.20 -18.18
N ASP A 58 1.56 2.15 -19.51
CA ASP A 58 2.73 1.97 -20.39
C ASP A 58 3.48 0.62 -20.27
N GLY A 59 2.83 -0.41 -19.69
CA GLY A 59 3.42 -1.75 -19.60
C GLY A 59 4.69 -1.82 -18.75
N LYS A 60 4.96 -0.80 -17.91
CA LYS A 60 6.12 -0.79 -17.02
C LYS A 60 6.09 -1.99 -16.08
N SER A 61 7.20 -2.70 -16.02
CA SER A 61 7.38 -3.80 -15.07
C SER A 61 7.90 -3.25 -13.74
N TYR A 62 7.41 -3.81 -12.66
CA TYR A 62 7.89 -3.51 -11.31
C TYR A 62 8.23 -4.81 -10.59
N GLY A 63 9.38 -4.82 -9.95
CA GLY A 63 9.82 -5.96 -9.15
C GLY A 63 10.32 -5.51 -7.79
N TYR A 64 9.99 -6.24 -6.74
CA TYR A 64 10.57 -6.06 -5.41
C TYR A 64 10.96 -7.41 -4.81
N SER A 65 11.94 -7.39 -3.92
CA SER A 65 12.45 -8.61 -3.27
C SER A 65 12.85 -9.75 -4.23
N GLY A 66 13.28 -9.39 -5.47
CA GLY A 66 13.71 -10.35 -6.49
C GLY A 66 12.58 -11.01 -7.28
N ASN A 67 11.33 -10.61 -7.09
CA ASN A 67 10.17 -11.09 -7.86
C ASN A 67 9.72 -10.03 -8.87
N GLN A 68 9.41 -10.47 -10.08
CA GLN A 68 8.80 -9.65 -11.12
C GLN A 68 7.29 -9.87 -11.08
N LEU A 69 6.52 -8.79 -10.88
CA LEU A 69 5.07 -8.85 -10.88
C LEU A 69 4.53 -8.87 -12.30
N ILE A 70 3.45 -9.63 -12.54
CA ILE A 70 2.71 -9.52 -13.79
C ILE A 70 2.01 -8.17 -13.82
N THR A 71 2.34 -7.37 -14.84
CA THR A 71 1.73 -6.05 -15.04
C THR A 71 0.41 -6.19 -15.77
N ASN A 72 -0.64 -5.62 -15.20
CA ASN A 72 -1.97 -5.51 -15.79
C ASN A 72 -2.24 -4.05 -16.18
N ALA A 73 -3.12 -3.83 -17.15
CA ALA A 73 -3.66 -2.51 -17.44
C ALA A 73 -4.62 -2.07 -16.34
N PHE A 74 -4.71 -0.77 -16.07
CA PHE A 74 -5.68 -0.23 -15.12
C PHE A 74 -7.11 -0.59 -15.53
N THR A 75 -7.90 -1.10 -14.57
CA THR A 75 -9.34 -1.19 -14.75
C THR A 75 -9.99 0.19 -14.63
N PRO A 76 -11.21 0.40 -15.17
CA PRO A 76 -11.91 1.69 -15.01
C PRO A 76 -12.05 2.13 -13.56
N GLU A 77 -12.32 1.21 -12.64
CA GLU A 77 -12.46 1.49 -11.20
C GLU A 77 -11.14 1.93 -10.59
N LEU A 78 -10.05 1.21 -10.87
CA LEU A 78 -8.71 1.57 -10.37
C LEU A 78 -8.24 2.90 -10.94
N PHE A 79 -8.57 3.19 -12.21
CA PHE A 79 -8.26 4.45 -12.85
C PHE A 79 -9.02 5.61 -12.21
N ALA A 80 -10.31 5.45 -11.95
CA ALA A 80 -11.13 6.46 -11.28
C ALA A 80 -10.61 6.77 -9.85
N ILE A 81 -10.16 5.76 -9.10
CA ILE A 81 -9.54 5.96 -7.78
C ILE A 81 -8.20 6.66 -7.91
N LYS A 82 -7.37 6.27 -8.90
CA LYS A 82 -6.10 6.94 -9.19
C LYS A 82 -6.29 8.43 -9.36
N GLU A 83 -7.21 8.87 -10.22
CA GLU A 83 -7.49 10.30 -10.46
C GLU A 83 -7.91 11.05 -9.18
N ARG A 84 -8.71 10.42 -8.33
CA ARG A 84 -9.13 11.01 -7.04
C ARG A 84 -7.94 11.15 -6.08
N VAL A 85 -7.08 10.14 -6.01
CA VAL A 85 -5.88 10.14 -5.15
C VAL A 85 -4.86 11.18 -5.62
N GLU A 86 -4.64 11.29 -6.93
CA GLU A 86 -3.73 12.27 -7.55
C GLU A 86 -4.10 13.72 -7.21
N LYS A 87 -5.40 14.04 -7.20
CA LYS A 87 -5.88 15.37 -6.80
C LYS A 87 -5.50 15.73 -5.36
N ILE A 88 -5.55 14.76 -4.44
CA ILE A 88 -5.18 14.98 -3.03
C ILE A 88 -3.66 15.00 -2.86
N ALA A 89 -2.96 14.10 -3.55
CA ALA A 89 -1.50 13.98 -3.49
C ALA A 89 -0.77 15.10 -4.26
N ASN A 90 -1.49 15.83 -5.12
CA ASN A 90 -0.96 16.84 -6.04
C ASN A 90 0.23 16.30 -6.87
N THR A 91 0.08 15.08 -7.38
CA THR A 91 1.08 14.41 -8.22
C THR A 91 0.42 13.38 -9.10
N GLU A 92 1.09 12.95 -10.16
CA GLU A 92 0.64 11.88 -11.03
C GLU A 92 1.24 10.54 -10.60
N PHE A 93 0.46 9.47 -10.69
CA PHE A 93 0.90 8.10 -10.47
C PHE A 93 0.76 7.29 -11.76
N ASN A 94 1.71 6.42 -12.03
CA ASN A 94 1.65 5.54 -13.19
C ASN A 94 1.49 4.05 -12.82
N ALA A 95 1.51 3.75 -11.52
CA ALA A 95 1.40 2.37 -11.04
C ALA A 95 0.61 2.26 -9.73
N VAL A 96 -0.03 1.12 -9.53
CA VAL A 96 -0.65 0.73 -8.26
C VAL A 96 -0.35 -0.74 -7.95
N LEU A 97 0.19 -0.98 -6.76
CA LEU A 97 0.27 -2.31 -6.17
C LEU A 97 -0.93 -2.51 -5.24
N VAL A 98 -1.76 -3.48 -5.55
CA VAL A 98 -2.93 -3.83 -4.75
C VAL A 98 -2.60 -5.06 -3.91
N ASN A 99 -2.68 -4.93 -2.58
CA ASN A 99 -2.43 -6.00 -1.63
C ASN A 99 -3.75 -6.42 -0.98
N TYR A 100 -4.05 -7.72 -1.00
CA TYR A 100 -5.18 -8.28 -0.28
C TYR A 100 -4.70 -9.12 0.91
N TYR A 101 -4.98 -8.62 2.09
CA TYR A 101 -4.80 -9.30 3.38
C TYR A 101 -6.12 -9.98 3.71
N ARG A 102 -6.18 -11.32 3.60
CA ARG A 102 -7.41 -12.11 3.72
C ARG A 102 -7.99 -12.09 5.12
N ASP A 103 -7.11 -12.00 6.11
CA ASP A 103 -7.45 -11.90 7.52
C ASP A 103 -6.29 -11.30 8.34
N GLY A 104 -6.35 -11.44 9.67
CA GLY A 104 -5.31 -10.94 10.57
C GLY A 104 -3.98 -11.71 10.51
N ASN A 105 -3.92 -12.90 9.93
CA ASN A 105 -2.67 -13.66 9.77
C ASN A 105 -1.83 -13.12 8.60
N ASP A 106 -2.47 -12.50 7.63
CA ASP A 106 -1.77 -11.83 6.54
C ASP A 106 -1.14 -10.52 7.02
N SER A 107 0.05 -10.22 6.50
CA SER A 107 0.90 -9.14 7.00
C SER A 107 1.88 -8.64 5.94
N ASN A 108 2.47 -7.48 6.20
CA ASN A 108 3.67 -6.99 5.53
C ASN A 108 4.69 -6.55 6.58
N GLY A 109 5.89 -7.12 6.56
CA GLY A 109 6.94 -6.85 7.54
C GLY A 109 7.52 -5.44 7.44
N TRP A 110 8.48 -5.11 8.31
CA TRP A 110 9.16 -3.81 8.32
C TRP A 110 9.92 -3.55 7.03
N HIS A 111 9.52 -2.53 6.27
CA HIS A 111 10.14 -2.08 5.02
C HIS A 111 9.99 -0.56 4.86
N ALA A 112 10.60 -0.03 3.84
CA ALA A 112 10.36 1.30 3.28
C ALA A 112 10.19 1.13 1.76
N ASP A 113 9.38 1.97 1.13
CA ASP A 113 9.22 2.04 -0.32
C ASP A 113 10.31 2.97 -0.88
N ASN A 114 11.53 2.47 -0.95
CA ASN A 114 12.72 3.23 -1.35
C ASN A 114 13.52 2.55 -2.47
N GLU A 115 12.84 1.76 -3.29
CA GLU A 115 13.39 1.16 -4.48
C GLU A 115 13.89 2.25 -5.44
N LYS A 116 14.98 1.96 -6.15
CA LYS A 116 15.65 2.93 -7.05
C LYS A 116 14.70 3.46 -8.12
N GLU A 117 13.80 2.62 -8.60
CA GLU A 117 12.80 2.91 -9.62
C GLU A 117 11.76 3.94 -9.17
N LEU A 118 11.62 4.17 -7.88
CA LEU A 118 10.72 5.19 -7.33
C LEU A 118 11.37 6.59 -7.24
N GLY A 119 12.66 6.67 -7.51
CA GLY A 119 13.43 7.92 -7.46
C GLY A 119 13.70 8.41 -6.04
N LYS A 120 14.15 9.68 -5.95
CA LYS A 120 14.44 10.31 -4.67
C LYS A 120 13.17 10.93 -4.08
N ASN A 121 12.93 10.72 -2.78
CA ASN A 121 11.77 11.27 -2.04
C ASN A 121 10.42 10.93 -2.72
N PRO A 122 10.09 9.66 -2.92
CA PRO A 122 8.88 9.27 -3.63
C PRO A 122 7.63 9.67 -2.84
N ILE A 123 6.59 10.09 -3.55
CA ILE A 123 5.26 10.24 -2.99
C ILE A 123 4.55 8.89 -3.13
N ILE A 124 4.13 8.34 -2.00
CA ILE A 124 3.42 7.06 -1.91
C ILE A 124 2.03 7.32 -1.34
N ALA A 125 0.99 6.96 -2.06
CA ALA A 125 -0.39 7.09 -1.58
C ALA A 125 -0.99 5.71 -1.31
N SER A 126 -1.41 5.48 -0.07
CA SER A 126 -1.94 4.22 0.44
C SER A 126 -3.42 4.37 0.77
N PHE A 127 -4.29 3.81 -0.07
CA PHE A 127 -5.74 3.80 0.11
C PHE A 127 -6.21 2.47 0.66
N SER A 128 -7.07 2.49 1.69
CA SER A 128 -7.48 1.31 2.45
C SER A 128 -8.96 1.01 2.29
N LEU A 129 -9.29 -0.28 2.13
CA LEU A 129 -10.66 -0.82 2.04
C LEU A 129 -10.80 -2.03 2.97
N GLY A 130 -12.02 -2.31 3.44
CA GLY A 130 -12.33 -3.46 4.28
C GLY A 130 -11.91 -3.27 5.73
N ALA A 131 -11.36 -4.30 6.37
CA ALA A 131 -11.06 -4.29 7.81
C ALA A 131 -10.03 -3.23 8.20
N THR A 132 -10.30 -2.54 9.31
CA THR A 132 -9.33 -1.62 9.92
C THR A 132 -8.10 -2.38 10.39
N ARG A 133 -6.91 -1.94 10.00
CA ARG A 133 -5.64 -2.49 10.44
C ARG A 133 -4.73 -1.39 11.00
N ARG A 134 -4.00 -1.76 12.04
CA ARG A 134 -2.94 -0.91 12.59
C ARG A 134 -1.72 -0.91 11.67
N PHE A 135 -1.31 0.27 11.27
CA PHE A 135 -0.11 0.53 10.50
C PHE A 135 0.94 1.13 11.42
N ASP A 136 2.02 0.40 11.63
CA ASP A 136 3.10 0.81 12.51
C ASP A 136 4.19 1.51 11.70
N LEU A 137 4.68 2.64 12.20
CA LEU A 137 5.85 3.35 11.68
C LEU A 137 6.93 3.42 12.75
N LYS A 138 8.20 3.31 12.36
CA LYS A 138 9.35 3.51 13.24
C LYS A 138 10.44 4.31 12.53
N HIS A 139 10.98 5.31 13.23
CA HIS A 139 12.16 6.02 12.76
C HIS A 139 13.40 5.12 12.87
N THR A 140 14.29 5.16 11.87
CA THR A 140 15.42 4.25 11.75
C THR A 140 16.50 4.47 12.84
N THR A 141 16.64 5.71 13.34
CA THR A 141 17.72 6.09 14.28
C THR A 141 17.22 6.73 15.57
N LEU A 142 16.06 7.43 15.58
CA LEU A 142 15.62 8.23 16.74
C LEU A 142 14.84 7.43 17.79
N GLY A 143 14.55 6.15 17.57
CA GLY A 143 13.73 5.33 18.47
C GLY A 143 12.25 5.71 18.53
N ILE A 144 11.82 6.67 17.71
CA ILE A 144 10.42 7.15 17.66
C ILE A 144 9.57 6.11 16.92
N LYS A 145 8.37 5.87 17.47
CA LYS A 145 7.35 5.00 16.86
C LYS A 145 6.03 5.75 16.76
N GLN A 146 5.30 5.51 15.69
CA GLN A 146 3.97 6.04 15.44
C GLN A 146 3.05 4.93 14.96
N GLN A 147 1.76 5.06 15.25
CA GLN A 147 0.73 4.13 14.78
C GLN A 147 -0.42 4.89 14.14
N VAL A 148 -0.91 4.37 13.02
CA VAL A 148 -2.08 4.89 12.32
C VAL A 148 -3.09 3.77 12.16
N GLN A 149 -4.38 4.04 12.48
CA GLN A 149 -5.46 3.09 12.19
C GLN A 149 -5.96 3.34 10.77
N LEU A 150 -5.66 2.40 9.87
CA LEU A 150 -6.10 2.47 8.48
C LEU A 150 -7.47 1.82 8.35
N SER A 151 -8.51 2.63 8.47
CA SER A 151 -9.92 2.22 8.29
C SER A 151 -10.32 2.13 6.82
N ALA A 152 -11.47 1.49 6.55
CA ALA A 152 -12.07 1.52 5.22
C ALA A 152 -12.32 2.96 4.77
N GLY A 153 -11.99 3.26 3.51
CA GLY A 153 -12.13 4.60 2.93
C GLY A 153 -11.05 5.60 3.34
N SER A 154 -10.04 5.20 4.12
CA SER A 154 -8.96 6.10 4.52
C SER A 154 -7.81 6.16 3.50
N LEU A 155 -7.21 7.34 3.36
CA LEU A 155 -6.05 7.62 2.53
C LEU A 155 -4.89 8.10 3.40
N LEU A 156 -3.73 7.45 3.29
CA LEU A 156 -2.47 7.89 3.86
C LEU A 156 -1.49 8.24 2.73
N ILE A 157 -0.95 9.45 2.73
CA ILE A 157 0.11 9.87 1.80
C ILE A 157 1.40 10.02 2.60
N MET A 158 2.47 9.42 2.11
CA MET A 158 3.83 9.50 2.63
C MET A 158 4.69 10.18 1.56
N ALA A 159 5.34 11.30 1.91
CA ALA A 159 6.13 12.11 0.99
C ALA A 159 7.45 12.56 1.62
N GLY A 160 8.21 13.38 0.90
CA GLY A 160 9.47 13.94 1.35
C GLY A 160 10.49 12.85 1.71
N GLU A 161 11.18 13.04 2.82
CA GLU A 161 12.22 12.10 3.29
C GLU A 161 11.67 10.87 4.02
N THR A 162 10.34 10.69 4.09
CA THR A 162 9.70 9.64 4.89
C THR A 162 10.29 8.26 4.62
N GLN A 163 10.50 7.89 3.35
CA GLN A 163 10.99 6.56 2.99
C GLN A 163 12.49 6.35 3.31
N HIS A 164 13.24 7.42 3.55
CA HIS A 164 14.66 7.33 3.96
C HIS A 164 14.82 7.11 5.47
N PHE A 165 13.97 7.76 6.26
CA PHE A 165 14.12 7.80 7.72
C PHE A 165 13.12 6.90 8.45
N TRP A 166 12.06 6.45 7.81
CA TRP A 166 11.03 5.65 8.45
C TRP A 166 10.85 4.31 7.77
N LYS A 167 10.67 3.28 8.58
CA LYS A 167 10.14 1.98 8.14
C LYS A 167 8.72 1.84 8.63
N HIS A 168 7.93 1.08 7.87
CA HIS A 168 6.54 0.80 8.21
C HIS A 168 6.22 -0.69 8.06
N GLN A 169 5.15 -1.13 8.71
CA GLN A 169 4.66 -2.50 8.63
C GLN A 169 3.15 -2.57 8.82
N LEU A 170 2.56 -3.63 8.30
CA LEU A 170 1.24 -4.13 8.69
C LEU A 170 1.43 -5.45 9.45
N ALA A 171 1.49 -5.38 10.76
CA ALA A 171 1.73 -6.56 11.60
C ALA A 171 0.54 -7.52 11.60
N LYS A 172 0.78 -8.80 11.88
CA LYS A 172 -0.29 -9.78 12.15
C LYS A 172 -1.16 -9.32 13.32
N SER A 173 -2.43 -9.74 13.30
CA SER A 173 -3.40 -9.41 14.34
C SER A 173 -4.32 -10.61 14.59
N THR A 174 -4.42 -11.07 15.82
CA THR A 174 -5.37 -12.11 16.21
C THR A 174 -6.80 -11.60 16.38
N LYS A 175 -6.98 -10.26 16.38
CA LYS A 175 -8.28 -9.59 16.59
C LYS A 175 -9.04 -9.33 15.30
N VAL A 176 -8.36 -9.41 14.14
CA VAL A 176 -8.95 -9.09 12.83
C VAL A 176 -9.23 -10.40 12.11
N VAL A 177 -10.47 -10.63 11.76
CA VAL A 177 -10.93 -11.83 11.05
C VAL A 177 -11.36 -11.55 9.62
N ASN A 178 -11.63 -10.28 9.28
CA ASN A 178 -12.09 -9.87 7.95
C ASN A 178 -10.92 -9.39 7.08
N GLY A 179 -11.15 -9.42 5.76
CA GLY A 179 -10.15 -9.02 4.78
C GLY A 179 -9.98 -7.51 4.67
N ARG A 180 -8.79 -7.10 4.23
CA ARG A 180 -8.41 -5.72 3.91
C ARG A 180 -7.73 -5.67 2.56
N ILE A 181 -8.13 -4.72 1.73
CA ILE A 181 -7.40 -4.37 0.51
C ILE A 181 -6.66 -3.04 0.74
N ASN A 182 -5.44 -2.96 0.24
CA ASN A 182 -4.64 -1.75 0.22
C ASN A 182 -4.18 -1.46 -1.22
N LEU A 183 -4.49 -0.27 -1.70
CA LEU A 183 -4.00 0.23 -2.99
C LEU A 183 -2.84 1.19 -2.72
N THR A 184 -1.63 0.83 -3.15
CA THR A 184 -0.44 1.65 -2.99
C THR A 184 -0.05 2.24 -4.35
N PHE A 185 -0.39 3.52 -4.56
CA PHE A 185 -0.08 4.27 -5.78
C PHE A 185 1.34 4.82 -5.72
N ARG A 186 2.06 4.74 -6.85
CA ARG A 186 3.47 5.12 -7.01
C ARG A 186 3.72 5.68 -8.40
N THR A 187 4.80 6.45 -8.53
CA THR A 187 5.38 6.83 -9.83
C THR A 187 6.67 6.05 -10.05
N ILE A 188 6.67 5.15 -11.02
CA ILE A 188 7.84 4.38 -11.45
C ILE A 188 8.51 5.15 -12.57
N GLN A 189 9.82 5.42 -12.43
CA GLN A 189 10.67 6.16 -13.38
C GLN A 189 11.16 5.28 -14.52
#